data_16235ce4ac34d33071bfe365c7dce62a
#
_entry.id   16235ce4ac34d33071bfe365c7dce62a
#
_cell.length_a   1.000
_cell.length_b   1.000
_cell.length_c   1.000
_cell.angle_alpha   90.00
_cell.angle_beta   90.00
_cell.angle_gamma   90.00
#
_symmetry.space_group_name_H-M   'P 1'
#
loop_
_entity.id
_entity.type
_entity.pdbx_description
1 polymer ?
#
loop_
_entity_poly.entity_id
_entity_poly.type
_entity_poly.pdbx_seq_one_letter_code
_entity_poly.pdbx_strand_id
1 'polypeptide(L)'
;DRSSIDLIGVENWGGGFKQNGDLDLALQKTNSDSFKILMSHDPTHWEEKVISHKEHIDLTLAGHTHGMQFGIEIPGFIKWSPIKYRYKYWAGIYKELEQIINVNRGFGFLAYPGRVGIYPEITLITLKDKESLKSV
;
A
#
# COMPACT_ATOMS: atom_id res chain seq x y z
N ASP A 1 -12.90 -10.58 18.75
CA ASP A 1 -12.39 -11.57 17.81
C ASP A 1 -12.75 -11.18 16.40
N ARG A 2 -11.75 -10.78 15.58
CA ARG A 2 -11.99 -10.37 14.18
C ARG A 2 -12.01 -11.62 13.30
N SER A 3 -13.17 -12.21 13.16
CA SER A 3 -13.39 -13.46 12.39
C SER A 3 -13.67 -13.23 10.90
N SER A 4 -13.76 -11.97 10.46
CA SER A 4 -14.03 -11.60 9.07
C SER A 4 -12.98 -10.65 8.50
N ILE A 5 -12.80 -10.73 7.19
CA ILE A 5 -11.93 -9.83 6.41
C ILE A 5 -12.79 -9.12 5.38
N ASP A 6 -12.74 -7.79 5.37
CA ASP A 6 -13.33 -6.98 4.31
C ASP A 6 -12.25 -6.59 3.30
N LEU A 7 -12.42 -7.01 2.07
CA LEU A 7 -11.59 -6.60 0.95
C LEU A 7 -12.27 -5.45 0.20
N ILE A 8 -11.63 -4.29 0.21
CA ILE A 8 -12.18 -3.02 -0.24
C ILE A 8 -11.37 -2.53 -1.43
N GLY A 9 -12.02 -2.04 -2.46
CA GLY A 9 -11.37 -1.44 -3.62
C GLY A 9 -11.89 -0.03 -3.87
N VAL A 10 -11.00 0.87 -4.28
CA VAL A 10 -11.35 2.21 -4.74
C VAL A 10 -10.78 2.44 -6.14
N GLU A 11 -11.45 3.30 -6.92
CA GLU A 11 -10.90 3.79 -8.17
C GLU A 11 -9.63 4.62 -7.91
N ASN A 12 -8.91 4.94 -9.00
CA ASN A 12 -7.69 5.71 -8.89
C ASN A 12 -7.93 7.07 -8.22
N TRP A 13 -7.16 7.31 -7.18
CA TRP A 13 -7.08 8.57 -6.47
C TRP A 13 -5.60 8.88 -6.25
N GLY A 14 -5.15 10.05 -6.66
CA GLY A 14 -3.75 10.41 -6.50
C GLY A 14 -3.46 11.86 -6.83
N GLY A 15 -2.39 12.38 -6.26
CA GLY A 15 -1.96 13.74 -6.45
C GLY A 15 -1.57 14.04 -7.91
N GLY A 16 -2.37 14.85 -8.60
CA GLY A 16 -2.14 15.25 -10.01
C GLY A 16 -2.89 14.40 -11.04
N PHE A 17 -3.69 13.42 -10.61
CA PHE A 17 -4.57 12.64 -11.47
C PHE A 17 -6.04 12.89 -11.13
N LYS A 18 -6.94 12.36 -11.97
CA LYS A 18 -8.37 12.42 -11.67
C LYS A 18 -8.66 11.61 -10.40
N GLN A 19 -9.21 12.27 -9.41
CA GLN A 19 -9.52 11.70 -8.10
C GLN A 19 -10.94 11.13 -8.11
N ASN A 20 -11.09 9.89 -8.58
CA ASN A 20 -12.38 9.21 -8.64
C ASN A 20 -12.62 8.29 -7.44
N GLY A 21 -11.59 7.95 -6.67
CA GLY A 21 -11.71 7.05 -5.52
C GLY A 21 -12.53 7.67 -4.40
N ASP A 22 -13.68 7.08 -4.10
CA ASP A 22 -14.56 7.47 -2.99
C ASP A 22 -14.42 6.44 -1.87
N LEU A 23 -13.65 6.81 -0.84
CA LEU A 23 -13.36 5.93 0.28
C LEU A 23 -14.59 5.74 1.18
N ASP A 24 -15.37 6.80 1.42
CA ASP A 24 -16.59 6.71 2.22
C ASP A 24 -17.61 5.77 1.58
N LEU A 25 -17.79 5.87 0.27
CA LEU A 25 -18.68 4.97 -0.47
C LEU A 25 -18.19 3.50 -0.40
N ALA A 26 -16.90 3.28 -0.57
CA ALA A 26 -16.31 1.95 -0.54
C ALA A 26 -16.44 1.27 0.84
N LEU A 27 -16.47 2.06 1.91
CA LEU A 27 -16.58 1.57 3.29
C LEU A 27 -18.02 1.36 3.78
N GLN A 28 -19.04 1.84 3.06
CA GLN A 28 -20.44 1.80 3.53
C GLN A 28 -20.97 0.40 3.91
N LYS A 29 -20.42 -0.65 3.32
CA LYS A 29 -20.88 -2.04 3.54
C LYS A 29 -19.91 -2.87 4.37
N THR A 30 -18.88 -2.25 4.94
CA THR A 30 -17.90 -2.97 5.77
C THR A 30 -18.42 -3.14 7.19
N ASN A 31 -17.95 -4.19 7.85
CA ASN A 31 -18.23 -4.42 9.26
C ASN A 31 -17.20 -3.68 10.13
N SER A 32 -17.65 -3.01 11.20
CA SER A 32 -16.77 -2.31 12.15
C SER A 32 -15.70 -3.24 12.76
N ASP A 33 -16.04 -4.50 12.97
CA ASP A 33 -15.19 -5.47 13.66
C ASP A 33 -14.31 -6.33 12.71
N SER A 34 -14.43 -6.14 11.40
CA SER A 34 -13.62 -6.87 10.42
C SER A 34 -12.19 -6.34 10.33
N PHE A 35 -11.29 -7.21 9.88
CA PHE A 35 -9.96 -6.79 9.41
C PHE A 35 -10.10 -6.20 7.99
N LYS A 36 -9.77 -4.94 7.82
CA LYS A 36 -9.98 -4.21 6.56
C LYS A 36 -8.73 -4.15 5.71
N ILE A 37 -8.83 -4.67 4.49
CA ILE A 37 -7.77 -4.56 3.47
C ILE A 37 -8.27 -3.66 2.36
N LEU A 38 -7.58 -2.53 2.15
CA LEU A 38 -7.88 -1.58 1.09
C LEU A 38 -6.93 -1.75 -0.09
N MET A 39 -7.46 -1.96 -1.27
CA MET A 39 -6.73 -1.87 -2.53
C MET A 39 -6.86 -0.46 -3.10
N SER A 40 -5.76 0.28 -3.11
CA SER A 40 -5.70 1.65 -3.62
C SER A 40 -4.43 1.84 -4.44
N HIS A 41 -4.57 2.21 -5.71
CA HIS A 41 -3.46 2.21 -6.65
C HIS A 41 -2.31 3.16 -6.25
N ASP A 42 -2.63 4.43 -5.96
CA ASP A 42 -1.66 5.48 -5.66
C ASP A 42 -1.43 5.63 -4.14
N PRO A 43 -0.20 5.54 -3.63
CA PRO A 43 0.08 5.66 -2.21
C PRO A 43 -0.22 7.03 -1.61
N THR A 44 -0.38 8.09 -2.42
CA THR A 44 -0.81 9.41 -1.92
C THR A 44 -2.22 9.38 -1.35
N HIS A 45 -3.08 8.48 -1.82
CA HIS A 45 -4.41 8.27 -1.24
C HIS A 45 -4.32 7.87 0.24
N TRP A 46 -3.39 6.98 0.58
CA TRP A 46 -3.18 6.57 1.98
C TRP A 46 -2.74 7.75 2.84
N GLU A 47 -1.77 8.55 2.35
CA GLU A 47 -1.27 9.71 3.07
C GLU A 47 -2.33 10.80 3.30
N GLU A 48 -3.12 11.09 2.26
CA GLU A 48 -4.02 12.24 2.28
C GLU A 48 -5.43 11.92 2.79
N LYS A 49 -5.87 10.67 2.71
CA LYS A 49 -7.24 10.27 3.05
C LYS A 49 -7.33 9.13 4.06
N VAL A 50 -6.57 8.04 3.83
CA VAL A 50 -6.78 6.80 4.58
C VAL A 50 -6.29 6.92 6.02
N ILE A 51 -5.10 7.45 6.26
CA ILE A 51 -4.52 7.58 7.61
C ILE A 51 -5.44 8.34 8.57
N SER A 52 -6.06 9.43 8.08
CA SER A 52 -6.90 10.32 8.88
C SER A 52 -8.39 9.96 8.84
N HIS A 53 -8.76 8.87 8.16
CA HIS A 53 -10.16 8.47 8.04
C HIS A 53 -10.72 8.00 9.39
N LYS A 54 -12.02 8.27 9.64
CA LYS A 54 -12.72 7.87 10.87
C LYS A 54 -12.80 6.35 11.07
N GLU A 55 -12.92 5.59 9.95
CA GLU A 55 -12.86 4.14 9.96
C GLU A 55 -11.41 3.69 9.87
N HIS A 56 -11.02 2.79 10.77
CA HIS A 56 -9.69 2.20 10.78
C HIS A 56 -9.53 1.19 9.64
N ILE A 57 -8.44 1.31 8.86
CA ILE A 57 -8.07 0.40 7.79
C ILE A 57 -6.76 -0.28 8.19
N ASP A 58 -6.79 -1.59 8.37
CA ASP A 58 -5.65 -2.33 8.93
C ASP A 58 -4.48 -2.42 7.94
N LEU A 59 -4.79 -2.67 6.66
CA LEU A 59 -3.79 -2.85 5.61
C LEU A 59 -4.22 -2.17 4.32
N THR A 60 -3.38 -1.34 3.76
CA THR A 60 -3.54 -0.79 2.42
C THR A 60 -2.52 -1.41 1.47
N LEU A 61 -2.98 -1.86 0.31
CA LEU A 61 -2.15 -2.36 -0.78
C LEU A 61 -2.11 -1.33 -1.89
N ALA A 62 -0.90 -0.86 -2.20
CA ALA A 62 -0.69 0.15 -3.23
C ALA A 62 0.44 -0.24 -4.19
N GLY A 63 0.52 0.46 -5.31
CA GLY A 63 1.53 0.26 -6.33
C GLY A 63 1.98 1.58 -6.94
N HIS A 64 1.67 1.80 -8.22
CA HIS A 64 1.82 3.04 -8.96
C HIS A 64 3.25 3.52 -9.21
N THR A 65 4.08 3.59 -8.19
CA THR A 65 5.40 4.26 -8.24
C THR A 65 6.43 3.56 -9.11
N HIS A 66 6.29 2.24 -9.29
CA HIS A 66 7.26 1.34 -9.92
C HIS A 66 8.69 1.46 -9.33
N GLY A 67 8.88 2.18 -8.21
CA GLY A 67 10.19 2.60 -7.75
C GLY A 67 10.94 3.44 -8.78
N MET A 68 10.21 4.11 -9.71
CA MET A 68 10.73 4.79 -10.90
C MET A 68 11.56 3.87 -11.82
N GLN A 69 11.58 2.55 -11.56
CA GLN A 69 12.41 1.57 -12.27
C GLN A 69 13.91 1.89 -12.23
N PHE A 70 14.30 2.90 -11.45
CA PHE A 70 15.66 3.40 -11.35
C PHE A 70 16.01 3.73 -9.89
N GLY A 71 17.15 3.23 -9.42
CA GLY A 71 17.61 3.50 -8.06
C GLY A 71 18.78 2.62 -7.66
N ILE A 72 19.03 2.59 -6.35
CA ILE A 72 20.04 1.75 -5.73
C ILE A 72 19.38 1.03 -4.55
N GLU A 73 19.41 -0.28 -4.56
CA GLU A 73 18.90 -1.09 -3.47
C GLU A 73 19.94 -2.15 -3.07
N ILE A 74 20.48 -1.98 -1.87
CA ILE A 74 21.36 -2.95 -1.22
C ILE A 74 20.66 -3.36 0.07
N PRO A 75 20.14 -4.60 0.17
CA PRO A 75 19.38 -5.04 1.33
C PRO A 75 20.12 -4.78 2.65
N GLY A 76 19.40 -4.16 3.62
CA GLY A 76 19.95 -3.79 4.92
C GLY A 76 20.88 -2.57 4.93
N PHE A 77 21.22 -2.00 3.79
CA PHE A 77 22.18 -0.89 3.68
C PHE A 77 21.58 0.37 3.08
N ILE A 78 21.09 0.30 1.86
CA ILE A 78 20.58 1.46 1.12
C ILE A 78 19.36 1.08 0.30
N LYS A 79 18.37 1.95 0.33
CA LYS A 79 17.20 1.91 -0.53
C LYS A 79 16.90 3.33 -0.99
N TRP A 80 17.23 3.61 -2.25
CA TRP A 80 17.10 4.93 -2.82
C TRP A 80 16.58 4.89 -4.25
N SER A 81 15.68 5.80 -4.56
CA SER A 81 15.21 6.08 -5.92
C SER A 81 14.85 7.57 -5.99
N PRO A 82 14.98 8.24 -7.15
CA PRO A 82 14.52 9.61 -7.31
C PRO A 82 13.04 9.81 -7.00
N ILE A 83 12.23 8.74 -7.14
CA ILE A 83 10.79 8.78 -6.85
C ILE A 83 10.47 9.19 -5.40
N LYS A 84 11.40 9.00 -4.46
CA LYS A 84 11.23 9.41 -3.05
C LYS A 84 11.01 10.91 -2.87
N TYR A 85 11.42 11.72 -3.82
CA TYR A 85 11.19 13.17 -3.78
C TYR A 85 9.78 13.56 -4.22
N ARG A 86 9.05 12.62 -4.85
CA ARG A 86 7.66 12.80 -5.25
C ARG A 86 6.67 12.06 -4.36
N TYR A 87 7.06 10.86 -3.88
CA TYR A 87 6.22 9.99 -3.05
C TYR A 87 6.95 9.68 -1.74
N LYS A 88 6.38 10.11 -0.62
CA LYS A 88 6.87 9.78 0.73
C LYS A 88 6.92 8.25 0.93
N TYR A 89 5.84 7.58 0.53
CA TYR A 89 5.68 6.13 0.59
C TYR A 89 5.83 5.55 -0.81
N TRP A 90 7.04 5.21 -1.20
CA TRP A 90 7.32 4.84 -2.60
C TRP A 90 7.61 3.36 -2.84
N ALA A 91 7.98 2.57 -1.82
CA ALA A 91 8.20 1.12 -1.95
C ALA A 91 8.34 0.43 -0.58
N GLY A 92 7.72 -0.74 -0.43
CA GLY A 92 7.79 -1.57 0.77
C GLY A 92 6.71 -1.22 1.79
N ILE A 93 6.96 -1.60 3.05
CA ILE A 93 5.99 -1.50 4.13
C ILE A 93 6.26 -0.26 4.97
N TYR A 94 5.20 0.48 5.26
CA TYR A 94 5.20 1.60 6.21
C TYR A 94 4.07 1.44 7.21
N LYS A 95 4.25 1.98 8.42
CA LYS A 95 3.26 1.93 9.48
C LYS A 95 3.12 3.33 10.09
N GLU A 96 1.88 3.83 10.16
CA GLU A 96 1.51 5.05 10.88
C GLU A 96 0.13 4.85 11.54
N LEU A 97 -0.05 5.37 12.76
CA LEU A 97 -1.31 5.29 13.53
C LEU A 97 -1.93 3.89 13.57
N GLU A 98 -1.10 2.86 13.77
CA GLU A 98 -1.49 1.44 13.78
C GLU A 98 -2.04 0.91 12.44
N GLN A 99 -2.01 1.69 11.38
CA GLN A 99 -2.34 1.30 10.02
C GLN A 99 -1.08 0.96 9.23
N ILE A 100 -1.19 0.04 8.29
CA ILE A 100 -0.08 -0.43 7.48
C ILE A 100 -0.37 -0.18 6.00
N ILE A 101 0.61 0.31 5.27
CA ILE A 101 0.59 0.28 3.80
C ILE A 101 1.75 -0.55 3.27
N ASN A 102 1.47 -1.39 2.27
CA ASN A 102 2.48 -2.03 1.44
C ASN A 102 2.44 -1.42 0.04
N VAL A 103 3.51 -0.75 -0.35
CA VAL A 103 3.66 -0.17 -1.70
C VAL A 103 4.55 -1.10 -2.53
N ASN A 104 3.91 -1.86 -3.43
CA ASN A 104 4.57 -2.82 -4.30
C ASN A 104 5.09 -2.14 -5.57
N ARG A 105 6.33 -2.41 -5.97
CA ARG A 105 6.94 -1.86 -7.18
C ARG A 105 6.52 -2.57 -8.46
N GLY A 106 5.86 -3.72 -8.32
CA GLY A 106 5.40 -4.53 -9.44
C GLY A 106 6.52 -5.13 -10.26
N PHE A 107 6.13 -5.83 -11.32
CA PHE A 107 7.05 -6.44 -12.30
C PHE A 107 6.85 -5.90 -13.73
N GLY A 108 5.87 -5.03 -13.92
CA GLY A 108 5.68 -4.29 -15.16
C GLY A 108 6.69 -3.16 -15.36
N PHE A 109 6.47 -2.34 -16.37
CA PHE A 109 7.27 -1.17 -16.66
C PHE A 109 6.41 0.07 -16.93
N LEU A 110 7.01 1.24 -16.73
CA LEU A 110 6.46 2.55 -17.04
C LEU A 110 7.49 3.31 -17.88
N ALA A 111 7.08 3.82 -19.02
CA ALA A 111 7.86 4.62 -19.97
C ALA A 111 8.96 3.85 -20.71
N TYR A 112 9.87 3.12 -20.03
CA TYR A 112 10.87 2.31 -20.72
C TYR A 112 10.88 0.84 -20.23
N PRO A 113 11.17 -0.13 -21.11
CA PRO A 113 11.08 -1.56 -20.77
C PRO A 113 12.35 -2.07 -20.07
N GLY A 114 12.62 -1.57 -18.87
CA GLY A 114 13.80 -1.98 -18.12
C GLY A 114 13.78 -1.49 -16.67
N ARG A 115 14.71 -2.01 -15.88
CA ARG A 115 14.91 -1.60 -14.49
C ARG A 115 16.42 -1.49 -14.22
N VAL A 116 16.83 -0.46 -13.50
CA VAL A 116 18.22 -0.21 -13.11
C VAL A 116 18.30 -0.06 -11.60
N GLY A 117 18.92 -1.03 -10.94
CA GLY A 117 19.12 -1.03 -9.50
C GLY A 117 17.85 -1.17 -8.63
N ILE A 118 16.69 -1.31 -9.26
CA ILE A 118 15.39 -1.57 -8.60
C ILE A 118 14.83 -2.86 -9.20
N TYR A 119 14.73 -3.91 -8.39
CA TYR A 119 14.23 -5.21 -8.84
C TYR A 119 12.72 -5.24 -9.00
N PRO A 120 12.18 -6.07 -9.91
CA PRO A 120 10.75 -6.39 -9.91
C PRO A 120 10.35 -7.05 -8.60
N GLU A 121 9.09 -6.88 -8.21
CA GLU A 121 8.60 -7.32 -6.90
C GLU A 121 7.26 -8.05 -7.02
N ILE A 122 7.19 -9.20 -6.34
CA ILE A 122 5.95 -9.88 -6.00
C ILE A 122 5.94 -10.03 -4.48
N THR A 123 4.92 -9.48 -3.81
CA THR A 123 4.81 -9.53 -2.35
C THR A 123 3.85 -10.63 -1.94
N LEU A 124 4.32 -11.57 -1.12
CA LEU A 124 3.47 -12.53 -0.42
C LEU A 124 3.15 -12.00 0.98
N ILE A 125 1.87 -11.82 1.28
CA ILE A 125 1.40 -11.37 2.59
C ILE A 125 0.68 -12.53 3.27
N THR A 126 1.11 -12.87 4.48
CA THR A 126 0.45 -13.86 5.32
C THR A 126 -0.21 -13.16 6.50
N LEU A 127 -1.53 -13.25 6.59
CA LEU A 127 -2.29 -12.80 7.74
C LEU A 127 -2.30 -13.92 8.78
N LYS A 128 -2.07 -13.55 10.04
CA LYS A 128 -2.11 -14.48 11.17
C LYS A 128 -3.03 -13.94 12.26
N ASP A 129 -3.80 -14.81 12.86
CA ASP A 129 -4.56 -14.48 14.06
C ASP A 129 -3.62 -14.26 15.26
N LYS A 130 -3.97 -13.33 16.14
CA LYS A 130 -3.23 -13.07 17.39
C LYS A 130 -3.13 -14.30 18.29
N GLU A 131 -4.10 -15.19 18.27
CA GLU A 131 -4.07 -16.44 19.05
C GLU A 131 -3.02 -17.41 18.53
N SER A 132 -2.79 -17.46 17.22
CA SER A 132 -1.75 -18.31 16.62
C SER A 132 -0.32 -17.85 16.95
N LEU A 133 -0.13 -16.61 17.40
CA LEU A 133 1.18 -16.07 17.80
C LEU A 133 1.55 -16.38 19.26
N LYS A 134 0.59 -16.83 20.08
CA LYS A 134 0.80 -17.20 21.49
C LYS A 134 1.17 -18.67 21.68
N SER A 135 1.13 -19.48 20.62
CA SER A 135 1.37 -20.92 20.65
C SER A 135 2.75 -21.35 20.14
N VAL A 136 3.72 -20.43 20.06
CA VAL A 136 5.11 -20.71 19.69
C VAL A 136 6.06 -20.38 20.82
#